data_73b4a33eafc1b2d2669344d2fe64be16
#
_entry.id   73b4a33eafc1b2d2669344d2fe64be16
#
_cell.length_a   1.000
_cell.length_b   1.000
_cell.length_c   1.000
_cell.angle_alpha   90.00
_cell.angle_beta   90.00
_cell.angle_gamma   90.00
#
_symmetry.space_group_name_H-M   'P 1'
#
loop_
_entity.id
_entity.type
_entity.pdbx_description
1 polymer ?
#
loop_
_entity_poly.entity_id
_entity_poly.type
_entity_poly.pdbx_seq_one_letter_code
_entity_poly.pdbx_strand_id
1 'polypeptide(L)'
;MAFFMVLMSFHTFDLVISQLTTPMEDYSWLNVAGQFAVTFLFGYLFAILLQTFPKKWLKNTIYSIVVILFGITIYLYYNFGMAISPQAFVLLAETNSNEAKEFASMFLLNPRSLATYATIVLVVAAIFISERYWKRHAARQTSRQSPSIKSGIMAIATVLLLAFGLFGCTSFIRMMRCNSTDHFYRQQADDIVRPNDPFSQCLQSSYGIYLAGKEMKRAVEVTRNMAPSTSNLSCDSLDVVVIIGESYSKWHSQLYGYKAATTPLLCKERDNGQLFLFNDAVSPYSLTSPAMKNLLCCNSIADDEPWSESPYFPAIFKSVGYDVFLWDNQKDIDPNQGYSFALNTFLYNKEMLDMAYTAINEISFPYDYSLVDDFNKTDWRKSKQSLTIIHLMGQHFAPEARYPQVPQFSIFTADSIQRDAPYLTRD
;
A
#
# COMPACT_ATOMS: atom_id res chain seq x y z
N MET A 1 24.56 20.26 7.38
CA MET A 1 24.32 20.17 5.94
C MET A 1 24.69 18.79 5.37
N ALA A 2 25.95 18.35 5.51
CA ALA A 2 26.36 17.02 5.03
C ALA A 2 25.55 15.87 5.67
N PHE A 3 25.33 15.92 6.98
CA PHE A 3 24.48 14.96 7.71
C PHE A 3 23.10 14.82 7.07
N PHE A 4 22.43 15.93 6.82
CA PHE A 4 21.10 15.97 6.21
C PHE A 4 21.12 15.37 4.80
N MET A 5 22.12 15.72 3.98
CA MET A 5 22.21 15.24 2.61
C MET A 5 22.45 13.72 2.54
N VAL A 6 23.23 13.16 3.46
CA VAL A 6 23.45 11.70 3.54
C VAL A 6 22.15 10.99 3.92
N LEU A 7 21.39 11.51 4.90
CA LEU A 7 20.11 10.93 5.28
C LEU A 7 19.10 10.95 4.13
N MET A 8 19.05 12.05 3.36
CA MET A 8 18.14 12.18 2.23
C MET A 8 18.52 11.26 1.06
N SER A 9 19.79 10.87 0.95
CA SER A 9 20.31 10.07 -0.17
C SER A 9 20.29 8.54 0.07
N PHE A 10 19.73 8.07 1.18
CA PHE A 10 19.80 6.65 1.57
C PHE A 10 19.31 5.69 0.47
N HIS A 11 18.15 5.95 -0.11
CA HIS A 11 17.61 5.12 -1.20
C HIS A 11 18.49 5.09 -2.45
N THR A 12 19.20 6.18 -2.69
CA THR A 12 20.10 6.27 -3.84
C THR A 12 21.35 5.42 -3.64
N PHE A 13 21.86 5.33 -2.39
CA PHE A 13 22.94 4.41 -2.07
C PHE A 13 22.52 2.94 -2.23
N ASP A 14 21.30 2.62 -1.82
CA ASP A 14 20.74 1.29 -1.98
C ASP A 14 20.62 0.89 -3.45
N LEU A 15 20.16 1.79 -4.32
CA LEU A 15 20.13 1.57 -5.77
C LEU A 15 21.51 1.26 -6.35
N VAL A 16 22.57 1.92 -5.84
CA VAL A 16 23.96 1.61 -6.24
C VAL A 16 24.34 0.20 -5.83
N ILE A 17 24.03 -0.18 -4.58
CA ILE A 17 24.34 -1.52 -4.06
C ILE A 17 23.57 -2.57 -4.85
N SER A 18 22.28 -2.37 -5.07
CA SER A 18 21.44 -3.27 -5.87
C SER A 18 21.97 -3.43 -7.29
N GLN A 19 22.35 -2.34 -7.95
CA GLN A 19 22.91 -2.40 -9.32
C GLN A 19 24.28 -3.09 -9.37
N LEU A 20 25.05 -3.05 -8.28
CA LEU A 20 26.33 -3.77 -8.19
C LEU A 20 26.17 -5.26 -7.88
N THR A 21 25.16 -5.63 -7.10
CA THR A 21 24.93 -7.01 -6.63
C THR A 21 24.01 -7.79 -7.56
N THR A 22 22.98 -7.16 -8.07
CA THR A 22 21.95 -7.76 -8.94
C THR A 22 21.56 -6.74 -10.01
N PRO A 23 22.34 -6.64 -11.12
CA PRO A 23 22.05 -5.69 -12.17
C PRO A 23 20.63 -5.82 -12.69
N MET A 24 19.87 -4.74 -12.67
CA MET A 24 18.53 -4.67 -13.25
C MET A 24 18.66 -4.33 -14.75
N GLU A 25 18.10 -5.16 -15.62
CA GLU A 25 18.24 -5.03 -17.08
C GLU A 25 17.78 -3.65 -17.60
N ASP A 26 16.70 -3.11 -17.01
CA ASP A 26 16.11 -1.83 -17.40
C ASP A 26 16.73 -0.60 -16.70
N TYR A 27 17.74 -0.78 -15.84
CA TYR A 27 18.26 0.30 -15.00
C TYR A 27 19.73 0.59 -15.30
N SER A 28 19.97 1.58 -16.15
CA SER A 28 21.35 1.97 -16.55
C SER A 28 22.09 2.73 -15.45
N TRP A 29 23.43 2.70 -15.49
CA TRP A 29 24.27 3.54 -14.61
C TRP A 29 24.01 5.04 -14.76
N LEU A 30 23.51 5.48 -15.93
CA LEU A 30 23.08 6.86 -16.15
C LEU A 30 21.84 7.19 -15.30
N ASN A 31 20.91 6.25 -15.15
CA ASN A 31 19.75 6.41 -14.29
C ASN A 31 20.16 6.51 -12.82
N VAL A 32 21.11 5.69 -12.37
CA VAL A 32 21.69 5.77 -11.01
C VAL A 32 22.31 7.15 -10.76
N ALA A 33 23.14 7.62 -11.70
CA ALA A 33 23.76 8.93 -11.61
C ALA A 33 22.72 10.07 -11.61
N GLY A 34 21.69 9.97 -12.45
CA GLY A 34 20.57 10.89 -12.50
C GLY A 34 19.80 10.92 -11.17
N GLN A 35 19.50 9.76 -10.62
CA GLN A 35 18.83 9.63 -9.34
C GLN A 35 19.64 10.27 -8.18
N PHE A 36 20.97 10.07 -8.17
CA PHE A 36 21.86 10.75 -7.24
C PHE A 36 21.80 12.27 -7.36
N ALA A 37 21.90 12.76 -8.60
CA ALA A 37 21.89 14.20 -8.87
C ALA A 37 20.60 14.86 -8.42
N VAL A 38 19.44 14.23 -8.69
CA VAL A 38 18.12 14.72 -8.31
C VAL A 38 17.97 14.76 -6.79
N THR A 39 18.25 13.64 -6.12
CA THR A 39 18.14 13.54 -4.65
C THR A 39 19.07 14.52 -3.95
N PHE A 40 20.29 14.66 -4.48
CA PHE A 40 21.27 15.59 -3.93
C PHE A 40 20.86 17.06 -4.11
N LEU A 41 20.30 17.41 -5.27
CA LEU A 41 19.77 18.76 -5.52
C LEU A 41 18.62 19.09 -4.58
N PHE A 42 17.65 18.21 -4.44
CA PHE A 42 16.52 18.42 -3.52
C PHE A 42 16.97 18.53 -2.08
N GLY A 43 17.84 17.63 -1.62
CA GLY A 43 18.44 17.70 -0.29
C GLY A 43 19.23 19.01 -0.05
N TYR A 44 19.96 19.48 -1.06
CA TYR A 44 20.71 20.73 -1.01
C TYR A 44 19.79 21.95 -0.93
N LEU A 45 18.78 22.03 -1.81
CA LEU A 45 17.80 23.13 -1.81
C LEU A 45 17.04 23.18 -0.48
N PHE A 46 16.64 22.02 0.04
CA PHE A 46 15.98 21.94 1.33
C PHE A 46 16.88 22.36 2.48
N ALA A 47 18.16 21.98 2.45
CA ALA A 47 19.14 22.41 3.45
C ALA A 47 19.39 23.92 3.43
N ILE A 48 19.39 24.56 2.23
CA ILE A 48 19.45 26.02 2.10
C ILE A 48 18.18 26.64 2.69
N LEU A 49 17.01 26.14 2.31
CA LEU A 49 15.74 26.65 2.84
C LEU A 49 15.73 26.59 4.37
N LEU A 50 16.19 25.50 4.98
CA LEU A 50 16.30 25.40 6.43
C LEU A 50 17.21 26.47 7.04
N GLN A 51 18.25 26.93 6.34
CA GLN A 51 19.13 27.96 6.85
C GLN A 51 18.48 29.36 6.90
N THR A 52 17.45 29.61 6.08
CA THR A 52 16.70 30.87 6.06
C THR A 52 15.82 31.04 7.30
N PHE A 53 15.46 29.96 8.00
CA PHE A 53 14.63 30.06 9.20
C PHE A 53 15.41 30.70 10.36
N PRO A 54 14.89 31.77 10.98
CA PRO A 54 15.63 32.51 12.01
C PRO A 54 15.70 31.77 13.36
N LYS A 55 14.68 30.94 13.66
CA LYS A 55 14.52 30.32 14.99
C LYS A 55 15.17 28.94 15.05
N LYS A 56 16.13 28.76 16.00
CA LYS A 56 16.85 27.49 16.21
C LYS A 56 15.93 26.31 16.52
N TRP A 57 14.88 26.53 17.33
CA TRP A 57 13.95 25.48 17.68
C TRP A 57 13.25 24.89 16.44
N LEU A 58 12.82 25.75 15.50
CA LEU A 58 12.16 25.31 14.27
C LEU A 58 13.11 24.46 13.41
N LYS A 59 14.39 24.87 13.28
CA LYS A 59 15.41 24.05 12.60
C LYS A 59 15.56 22.69 13.25
N ASN A 60 15.68 22.65 14.58
CA ASN A 60 15.86 21.39 15.32
C ASN A 60 14.63 20.48 15.16
N THR A 61 13.42 21.04 15.21
CA THR A 61 12.19 20.27 14.97
C THR A 61 12.18 19.65 13.57
N ILE A 62 12.53 20.42 12.53
CA ILE A 62 12.58 19.90 11.15
C ILE A 62 13.68 18.84 11.02
N TYR A 63 14.87 19.04 11.61
CA TYR A 63 15.91 18.00 11.63
C TYR A 63 15.44 16.72 12.34
N SER A 64 14.71 16.83 13.45
CA SER A 64 14.14 15.67 14.14
C SER A 64 13.12 14.93 13.27
N ILE A 65 12.26 15.66 12.57
CA ILE A 65 11.29 15.06 11.62
C ILE A 65 12.02 14.29 10.52
N VAL A 66 13.08 14.86 9.94
CA VAL A 66 13.86 14.19 8.89
C VAL A 66 14.53 12.92 9.41
N VAL A 67 15.09 12.95 10.63
CA VAL A 67 15.67 11.74 11.24
C VAL A 67 14.62 10.67 11.49
N ILE A 68 13.42 11.04 11.92
CA ILE A 68 12.30 10.12 12.11
C ILE A 68 11.87 9.52 10.75
N LEU A 69 11.68 10.35 9.72
CA LEU A 69 11.32 9.88 8.38
C LEU A 69 12.39 8.95 7.80
N PHE A 70 13.67 9.26 8.01
CA PHE A 70 14.77 8.38 7.63
C PHE A 70 14.69 7.04 8.36
N GLY A 71 14.42 7.05 9.67
CA GLY A 71 14.24 5.84 10.46
C GLY A 71 13.09 4.97 9.95
N ILE A 72 11.95 5.59 9.64
CA ILE A 72 10.78 4.92 9.04
C ILE A 72 11.15 4.32 7.68
N THR A 73 11.83 5.07 6.84
CA THR A 73 12.27 4.61 5.51
C THR A 73 13.15 3.36 5.60
N ILE A 74 14.17 3.38 6.45
CA ILE A 74 15.04 2.22 6.66
C ILE A 74 14.24 1.03 7.20
N TYR A 75 13.37 1.28 8.17
CA TYR A 75 12.56 0.23 8.77
C TYR A 75 11.65 -0.45 7.73
N LEU A 76 10.92 0.31 6.93
CA LEU A 76 10.06 -0.21 5.88
C LEU A 76 10.86 -0.99 4.83
N TYR A 77 12.01 -0.46 4.46
CA TYR A 77 12.85 -1.10 3.46
C TYR A 77 13.41 -2.44 3.93
N TYR A 78 14.03 -2.52 5.10
CA TYR A 78 14.65 -3.75 5.59
C TYR A 78 13.66 -4.83 6.04
N ASN A 79 12.48 -4.45 6.50
CA ASN A 79 11.50 -5.41 6.97
C ASN A 79 10.49 -5.84 5.90
N PHE A 80 10.17 -4.94 4.95
CA PHE A 80 9.11 -5.16 3.97
C PHE A 80 9.55 -4.96 2.51
N GLY A 81 10.80 -4.54 2.26
CA GLY A 81 11.27 -4.23 0.91
C GLY A 81 10.56 -3.06 0.24
N MET A 82 9.94 -2.17 1.02
CA MET A 82 9.13 -1.07 0.51
C MET A 82 9.60 0.30 0.99
N ALA A 83 9.39 1.31 0.14
CA ALA A 83 9.62 2.71 0.47
C ALA A 83 8.39 3.36 1.12
N ILE A 84 8.53 4.58 1.65
CA ILE A 84 7.39 5.43 1.96
C ILE A 84 6.62 5.66 0.65
N SER A 85 5.38 5.21 0.60
CA SER A 85 4.55 5.23 -0.59
C SER A 85 3.12 5.62 -0.21
N PRO A 86 2.27 6.04 -1.16
CA PRO A 86 0.86 6.24 -0.88
C PRO A 86 0.21 5.02 -0.25
N GLN A 87 0.59 3.80 -0.71
CA GLN A 87 0.10 2.54 -0.16
C GLN A 87 0.50 2.37 1.31
N ALA A 88 1.73 2.73 1.69
CA ALA A 88 2.16 2.67 3.09
C ALA A 88 1.34 3.61 3.99
N PHE A 89 1.02 4.83 3.50
CA PHE A 89 0.15 5.75 4.23
C PHE A 89 -1.29 5.26 4.31
N VAL A 90 -1.79 4.67 3.22
CA VAL A 90 -3.11 4.06 3.16
C VAL A 90 -3.19 2.91 4.17
N LEU A 91 -2.22 1.97 4.15
CA LEU A 91 -2.16 0.86 5.11
C LEU A 91 -2.11 1.36 6.56
N LEU A 92 -1.29 2.38 6.86
CA LEU A 92 -1.26 2.98 8.21
C LEU A 92 -2.60 3.58 8.63
N ALA A 93 -3.32 4.16 7.68
CA ALA A 93 -4.62 4.77 7.94
C ALA A 93 -5.76 3.74 8.02
N GLU A 94 -5.62 2.60 7.33
CA GLU A 94 -6.56 1.47 7.34
C GLU A 94 -6.35 0.52 8.52
N THR A 95 -5.15 0.49 9.12
CA THR A 95 -4.80 -0.39 10.22
C THR A 95 -5.63 -0.08 11.45
N ASN A 96 -6.47 -1.01 11.87
CA ASN A 96 -7.26 -0.91 13.08
C ASN A 96 -6.44 -1.23 14.34
N SER A 97 -7.00 -1.02 15.52
CA SER A 97 -6.29 -1.23 16.81
C SER A 97 -5.85 -2.67 17.03
N ASN A 98 -6.59 -3.65 16.53
CA ASN A 98 -6.23 -5.06 16.67
C ASN A 98 -5.13 -5.43 15.70
N GLU A 99 -5.26 -5.04 14.44
CA GLU A 99 -4.18 -5.19 13.44
C GLU A 99 -2.91 -4.45 13.86
N ALA A 100 -3.03 -3.24 14.43
CA ALA A 100 -1.90 -2.50 14.96
C ALA A 100 -1.18 -3.25 16.07
N LYS A 101 -1.90 -3.92 16.98
CA LYS A 101 -1.32 -4.77 18.03
C LYS A 101 -0.67 -6.03 17.44
N GLU A 102 -1.34 -6.71 16.52
CA GLU A 102 -0.79 -7.88 15.81
C GLU A 102 0.48 -7.46 15.05
N PHE A 103 0.42 -6.38 14.30
CA PHE A 103 1.57 -5.83 13.59
C PHE A 103 2.72 -5.47 14.54
N ALA A 104 2.42 -4.80 15.65
CA ALA A 104 3.44 -4.43 16.64
C ALA A 104 4.11 -5.66 17.24
N SER A 105 3.36 -6.69 17.61
CA SER A 105 3.91 -7.92 18.19
C SER A 105 4.75 -8.71 17.18
N MET A 106 4.32 -8.81 15.93
CA MET A 106 4.98 -9.58 14.90
C MET A 106 6.19 -8.86 14.28
N PHE A 107 6.06 -7.56 14.04
CA PHE A 107 7.01 -6.81 13.23
C PHE A 107 7.83 -5.79 14.01
N LEU A 108 7.31 -5.14 15.06
CA LEU A 108 8.09 -4.12 15.76
C LEU A 108 9.02 -4.69 16.84
N LEU A 109 8.65 -5.79 17.48
CA LEU A 109 9.38 -6.34 18.62
C LEU A 109 10.19 -7.60 18.30
N ASN A 110 10.26 -8.01 17.03
CA ASN A 110 11.04 -9.17 16.63
C ASN A 110 12.57 -8.86 16.57
N PRO A 111 13.45 -9.87 16.62
CA PRO A 111 14.90 -9.68 16.62
C PRO A 111 15.42 -8.91 15.39
N ARG A 112 14.79 -9.08 14.22
CA ARG A 112 15.18 -8.40 12.98
C ARG A 112 14.90 -6.89 13.08
N SER A 113 13.74 -6.51 13.61
CA SER A 113 13.38 -5.11 13.82
C SER A 113 14.27 -4.45 14.88
N LEU A 114 14.58 -5.15 15.96
CA LEU A 114 15.53 -4.65 16.97
C LEU A 114 16.92 -4.42 16.38
N ALA A 115 17.40 -5.31 15.52
CA ALA A 115 18.66 -5.13 14.79
C ALA A 115 18.58 -3.91 13.84
N THR A 116 17.44 -3.72 13.17
CA THR A 116 17.22 -2.55 12.31
C THR A 116 17.27 -1.25 13.12
N TYR A 117 16.62 -1.20 14.29
CA TYR A 117 16.68 -0.02 15.17
C TYR A 117 18.09 0.27 15.65
N ALA A 118 18.83 -0.76 16.06
CA ALA A 118 20.23 -0.61 16.45
C ALA A 118 21.07 -0.07 15.28
N THR A 119 20.86 -0.57 14.06
CA THR A 119 21.53 -0.09 12.84
C THR A 119 21.22 1.38 12.57
N ILE A 120 19.95 1.79 12.65
CA ILE A 120 19.53 3.18 12.47
C ILE A 120 20.27 4.09 13.46
N VAL A 121 20.26 3.71 14.75
CA VAL A 121 20.95 4.49 15.80
C VAL A 121 22.45 4.61 15.53
N LEU A 122 23.09 3.50 15.15
CA LEU A 122 24.52 3.48 14.83
C LEU A 122 24.86 4.34 13.61
N VAL A 123 24.08 4.27 12.55
CA VAL A 123 24.27 5.08 11.32
C VAL A 123 24.09 6.57 11.65
N VAL A 124 23.02 6.94 12.34
CA VAL A 124 22.78 8.33 12.75
C VAL A 124 23.90 8.85 13.64
N ALA A 125 24.36 8.06 14.62
CA ALA A 125 25.48 8.41 15.49
C ALA A 125 26.78 8.56 14.69
N ALA A 126 27.10 7.64 13.80
CA ALA A 126 28.30 7.67 12.96
C ALA A 126 28.34 8.93 12.08
N ILE A 127 27.21 9.26 11.41
CA ILE A 127 27.11 10.47 10.59
C ILE A 127 27.30 11.73 11.45
N PHE A 128 26.65 11.78 12.62
CA PHE A 128 26.79 12.92 13.54
C PHE A 128 28.23 13.10 14.06
N ILE A 129 28.90 12.01 14.43
CA ILE A 129 30.27 12.02 14.87
C ILE A 129 31.23 12.47 13.76
N SER A 130 31.03 11.93 12.54
CA SER A 130 31.83 12.27 11.36
C SER A 130 31.67 13.76 10.99
N GLU A 131 30.46 14.30 11.00
CA GLU A 131 30.24 15.73 10.73
C GLU A 131 30.93 16.62 11.78
N ARG A 132 30.88 16.22 13.05
CA ARG A 132 31.57 16.94 14.14
C ARG A 132 33.11 16.88 14.01
N TYR A 133 33.62 15.73 13.59
CA TYR A 133 35.04 15.54 13.31
C TYR A 133 35.50 16.41 12.13
N TRP A 134 34.78 16.38 11.02
CA TRP A 134 35.09 17.18 9.84
C TRP A 134 35.04 18.70 10.11
N LYS A 135 34.03 19.18 10.86
CA LYS A 135 33.94 20.58 11.26
C LYS A 135 35.16 21.02 12.08
N ARG A 136 35.66 20.17 12.98
CA ARG A 136 36.88 20.45 13.78
C ARG A 136 38.13 20.45 12.91
N HIS A 137 38.26 19.57 11.95
CA HIS A 137 39.41 19.50 11.04
C HIS A 137 39.41 20.62 10.00
N ALA A 138 38.26 20.91 9.39
CA ALA A 138 38.14 22.01 8.44
C ALA A 138 38.52 23.37 9.06
N ALA A 139 38.14 23.61 10.32
CA ALA A 139 38.52 24.81 11.03
C ALA A 139 40.06 24.94 11.25
N ARG A 140 40.82 23.84 11.20
CA ARG A 140 42.27 23.81 11.30
C ARG A 140 43.01 23.97 9.98
N GLN A 141 42.34 23.73 8.82
CA GLN A 141 42.96 23.73 7.47
C GLN A 141 42.77 25.02 6.66
N THR A 142 42.05 26.02 7.13
CA THR A 142 41.70 27.24 6.37
C THR A 142 42.87 28.16 6.00
N SER A 143 44.15 27.76 6.18
CA SER A 143 45.30 28.62 5.90
C SER A 143 46.12 28.29 4.63
N ARG A 144 45.82 27.27 3.86
CA ARG A 144 46.60 26.91 2.65
C ARG A 144 45.80 26.20 1.58
N GLN A 145 45.28 26.92 0.60
CA GLN A 145 45.03 26.33 -0.74
C GLN A 145 44.73 27.37 -1.82
N SER A 146 45.47 27.29 -2.94
CA SER A 146 45.22 28.07 -4.18
C SER A 146 43.98 27.58 -4.94
N PRO A 147 43.18 28.48 -5.55
CA PRO A 147 41.81 28.18 -5.97
C PRO A 147 41.59 27.57 -7.36
N SER A 148 42.55 27.44 -8.26
CA SER A 148 42.22 27.47 -9.67
C SER A 148 41.73 26.14 -10.31
N ILE A 149 42.31 24.98 -10.00
CA ILE A 149 41.85 23.70 -10.63
C ILE A 149 40.62 23.10 -9.96
N LYS A 150 40.53 23.22 -8.63
CA LYS A 150 39.38 22.74 -7.87
C LYS A 150 38.07 23.49 -8.21
N SER A 151 38.21 24.78 -8.55
CA SER A 151 37.09 25.64 -8.95
C SER A 151 36.41 25.19 -10.25
N GLY A 152 37.18 24.78 -11.27
CA GLY A 152 36.67 24.31 -12.55
C GLY A 152 35.90 22.98 -12.42
N ILE A 153 36.45 22.00 -11.68
CA ILE A 153 35.81 20.71 -11.44
C ILE A 153 34.51 20.91 -10.65
N MET A 154 34.51 21.75 -9.63
CA MET A 154 33.32 22.08 -8.86
C MET A 154 32.24 22.75 -9.71
N ALA A 155 32.62 23.65 -10.62
CA ALA A 155 31.68 24.31 -11.52
C ALA A 155 31.02 23.29 -12.48
N ILE A 156 31.80 22.39 -13.10
CA ILE A 156 31.26 21.32 -13.96
C ILE A 156 30.33 20.40 -13.18
N ALA A 157 30.76 19.94 -11.99
CA ALA A 157 29.94 19.09 -11.15
C ALA A 157 28.61 19.79 -10.75
N THR A 158 28.65 21.08 -10.48
CA THR A 158 27.45 21.88 -10.17
C THR A 158 26.51 21.99 -11.37
N VAL A 159 27.06 22.23 -12.57
CA VAL A 159 26.25 22.30 -13.81
C VAL A 159 25.60 20.96 -14.09
N LEU A 160 26.33 19.84 -13.97
CA LEU A 160 25.77 18.50 -14.16
C LEU A 160 24.67 18.20 -13.11
N LEU A 161 24.91 18.54 -11.83
CA LEU A 161 23.93 18.39 -10.76
C LEU A 161 22.65 19.17 -11.07
N LEU A 162 22.78 20.42 -11.53
CA LEU A 162 21.65 21.26 -11.89
C LEU A 162 20.90 20.68 -13.11
N ALA A 163 21.60 20.25 -14.15
CA ALA A 163 20.99 19.69 -15.34
C ALA A 163 20.17 18.41 -15.02
N PHE A 164 20.77 17.46 -14.32
CA PHE A 164 20.08 16.24 -13.90
C PHE A 164 18.99 16.50 -12.86
N GLY A 165 19.21 17.44 -11.94
CA GLY A 165 18.20 17.82 -10.96
C GLY A 165 16.97 18.46 -11.60
N LEU A 166 17.15 19.31 -12.63
CA LEU A 166 16.02 19.88 -13.39
C LEU A 166 15.25 18.81 -14.16
N PHE A 167 15.94 17.79 -14.68
CA PHE A 167 15.29 16.65 -15.32
C PHE A 167 14.37 15.91 -14.34
N GLY A 168 14.83 15.62 -13.12
CA GLY A 168 13.99 15.00 -12.08
C GLY A 168 12.85 15.90 -11.57
N CYS A 169 13.02 17.24 -11.63
CA CYS A 169 11.91 18.16 -11.35
C CYS A 169 10.78 17.99 -12.39
N THR A 170 11.08 17.72 -13.65
CA THR A 170 10.03 17.48 -14.66
C THR A 170 9.23 16.23 -14.35
N SER A 171 9.87 15.17 -13.89
CA SER A 171 9.22 13.94 -13.40
C SER A 171 8.27 14.23 -12.24
N PHE A 172 8.75 14.92 -11.22
CA PHE A 172 7.93 15.33 -10.08
C PHE A 172 6.70 16.16 -10.51
N ILE A 173 6.89 17.12 -11.41
CA ILE A 173 5.80 17.96 -11.94
C ILE A 173 4.79 17.10 -12.73
N ARG A 174 5.25 16.13 -13.54
CA ARG A 174 4.35 15.22 -14.26
C ARG A 174 3.47 14.44 -13.29
N MET A 175 4.06 13.86 -12.25
CA MET A 175 3.32 13.14 -11.21
C MET A 175 2.28 14.03 -10.50
N MET A 176 2.65 15.27 -10.16
CA MET A 176 1.72 16.22 -9.52
C MET A 176 0.61 16.77 -10.46
N ARG A 177 0.67 16.44 -11.75
CA ARG A 177 -0.38 16.79 -12.74
C ARG A 177 -1.31 15.61 -13.06
N CYS A 178 -1.04 14.42 -12.54
CA CYS A 178 -1.93 13.29 -12.72
C CYS A 178 -3.32 13.56 -12.12
N ASN A 179 -4.37 13.13 -12.79
CA ASN A 179 -5.75 13.36 -12.38
C ASN A 179 -6.40 12.13 -11.73
N SER A 180 -5.78 10.96 -11.84
CA SER A 180 -6.23 9.69 -11.26
C SER A 180 -5.11 8.99 -10.52
N THR A 181 -5.47 8.13 -9.58
CA THR A 181 -4.52 7.28 -8.84
C THR A 181 -3.79 6.34 -9.79
N ASP A 182 -4.47 5.72 -10.73
CA ASP A 182 -3.84 4.80 -11.70
C ASP A 182 -2.81 5.49 -12.56
N HIS A 183 -3.13 6.67 -13.09
CA HIS A 183 -2.18 7.46 -13.87
C HIS A 183 -0.99 7.90 -13.02
N PHE A 184 -1.25 8.29 -11.77
CA PHE A 184 -0.19 8.65 -10.82
C PHE A 184 0.77 7.48 -10.55
N TYR A 185 0.26 6.27 -10.31
CA TYR A 185 1.10 5.09 -10.08
C TYR A 185 1.85 4.63 -11.32
N ARG A 186 1.22 4.65 -12.51
CA ARG A 186 1.90 4.37 -13.79
C ARG A 186 3.04 5.37 -14.02
N GLN A 187 2.77 6.67 -13.86
CA GLN A 187 3.80 7.70 -14.00
C GLN A 187 4.93 7.52 -12.97
N GLN A 188 4.61 7.06 -11.77
CA GLN A 188 5.61 6.74 -10.75
C GLN A 188 6.47 5.53 -11.16
N ALA A 189 5.92 4.54 -11.83
CA ALA A 189 6.66 3.39 -12.34
C ALA A 189 7.53 3.75 -13.55
N ASP A 190 7.01 4.56 -14.46
CA ASP A 190 7.70 4.95 -15.71
C ASP A 190 8.86 5.94 -15.47
N ASP A 191 8.72 6.82 -14.49
CA ASP A 191 9.74 7.82 -14.15
C ASP A 191 10.86 7.22 -13.29
N ILE A 192 11.85 6.60 -13.91
CA ILE A 192 12.99 5.96 -13.23
C ILE A 192 13.80 6.99 -12.44
N VAL A 193 14.02 8.20 -12.99
CA VAL A 193 14.77 9.28 -12.34
C VAL A 193 13.78 10.30 -11.74
N ARG A 194 13.57 10.26 -10.44
CA ARG A 194 12.65 11.14 -9.71
C ARG A 194 13.17 11.48 -8.31
N PRO A 195 12.71 12.56 -7.66
CA PRO A 195 13.01 12.79 -6.25
C PRO A 195 12.49 11.61 -5.41
N ASN A 196 13.41 10.94 -4.75
CA ASN A 196 13.13 9.73 -3.95
C ASN A 196 13.64 9.86 -2.50
N ASP A 197 13.84 11.09 -2.05
CA ASP A 197 14.11 11.36 -0.65
C ASP A 197 12.84 11.22 0.20
N PRO A 198 12.94 10.99 1.53
CA PRO A 198 11.79 10.74 2.38
C PRO A 198 10.76 11.88 2.39
N PHE A 199 11.20 13.13 2.19
CA PHE A 199 10.30 14.28 2.13
C PHE A 199 9.49 14.31 0.82
N SER A 200 10.17 14.10 -0.31
CA SER A 200 9.50 13.98 -1.62
C SER A 200 8.55 12.81 -1.66
N GLN A 201 8.90 11.67 -1.05
CA GLN A 201 8.01 10.52 -0.89
C GLN A 201 6.76 10.86 -0.09
N CYS A 202 6.88 11.62 1.00
CA CYS A 202 5.72 12.09 1.77
C CYS A 202 4.81 13.01 0.95
N LEU A 203 5.38 13.93 0.15
CA LEU A 203 4.59 14.81 -0.73
C LEU A 203 3.85 14.01 -1.81
N GLN A 204 4.54 13.09 -2.48
CA GLN A 204 3.94 12.20 -3.47
C GLN A 204 2.81 11.38 -2.85
N SER A 205 3.04 10.81 -1.67
CA SER A 205 2.04 10.03 -0.95
C SER A 205 0.82 10.86 -0.56
N SER A 206 1.04 12.07 -0.06
CA SER A 206 -0.06 13.00 0.26
C SER A 206 -0.89 13.37 -0.98
N TYR A 207 -0.24 13.53 -2.13
CA TYR A 207 -0.93 13.79 -3.38
C TYR A 207 -1.73 12.58 -3.86
N GLY A 208 -1.17 11.37 -3.74
CA GLY A 208 -1.90 10.13 -4.04
C GLY A 208 -3.18 9.96 -3.19
N ILE A 209 -3.10 10.28 -1.90
CA ILE A 209 -4.27 10.29 -1.00
C ILE A 209 -5.30 11.35 -1.44
N TYR A 210 -4.85 12.55 -1.83
CA TYR A 210 -5.73 13.59 -2.36
C TYR A 210 -6.48 13.12 -3.62
N LEU A 211 -5.78 12.45 -4.55
CA LEU A 211 -6.38 11.88 -5.75
C LEU A 211 -7.42 10.81 -5.40
N ALA A 212 -7.09 9.90 -4.48
CA ALA A 212 -8.03 8.87 -4.02
C ALA A 212 -9.31 9.47 -3.42
N GLY A 213 -9.19 10.54 -2.62
CA GLY A 213 -10.34 11.27 -2.10
C GLY A 213 -11.18 11.97 -3.17
N LYS A 214 -10.53 12.49 -4.22
CA LYS A 214 -11.21 13.08 -5.38
C LYS A 214 -11.98 12.03 -6.17
N GLU A 215 -11.36 10.88 -6.43
CA GLU A 215 -12.00 9.75 -7.11
C GLU A 215 -13.19 9.22 -6.33
N MET A 216 -13.09 9.12 -5.00
CA MET A 216 -14.20 8.68 -4.17
C MET A 216 -15.42 9.61 -4.28
N LYS A 217 -15.21 10.93 -4.24
CA LYS A 217 -16.28 11.91 -4.44
C LYS A 217 -16.93 11.72 -5.82
N ARG A 218 -16.13 11.49 -6.84
CA ARG A 218 -16.62 11.27 -8.20
C ARG A 218 -17.44 9.98 -8.30
N ALA A 219 -16.99 8.88 -7.72
CA ALA A 219 -17.72 7.63 -7.68
C ALA A 219 -19.09 7.76 -7.00
N VAL A 220 -19.15 8.54 -5.92
CA VAL A 220 -20.43 8.86 -5.25
C VAL A 220 -21.36 9.65 -6.17
N GLU A 221 -20.85 10.67 -6.88
CA GLU A 221 -21.66 11.44 -7.84
C GLU A 221 -22.16 10.59 -9.00
N VAL A 222 -21.29 9.77 -9.60
CA VAL A 222 -21.65 8.87 -10.71
C VAL A 222 -22.71 7.86 -10.26
N THR A 223 -22.52 7.23 -9.10
CA THR A 223 -23.49 6.28 -8.55
C THR A 223 -24.82 6.94 -8.23
N ARG A 224 -24.82 8.15 -7.69
CA ARG A 224 -26.04 8.91 -7.38
C ARG A 224 -26.83 9.29 -8.65
N ASN A 225 -26.12 9.64 -9.71
CA ASN A 225 -26.70 10.10 -10.96
C ASN A 225 -27.02 8.98 -11.94
N MET A 226 -26.73 7.71 -11.60
CA MET A 226 -27.07 6.59 -12.45
C MET A 226 -28.59 6.51 -12.63
N ALA A 227 -29.02 6.40 -13.87
CA ALA A 227 -30.42 6.13 -14.16
C ALA A 227 -30.74 4.67 -13.83
N PRO A 228 -31.78 4.37 -13.03
CA PRO A 228 -32.18 2.99 -12.81
C PRO A 228 -32.59 2.40 -14.16
N SER A 229 -31.83 1.40 -14.63
CA SER A 229 -32.23 0.65 -15.85
C SER A 229 -33.35 -0.29 -15.48
N THR A 230 -34.58 0.12 -15.74
CA THR A 230 -35.78 -0.70 -15.57
C THR A 230 -35.97 -1.72 -16.68
N SER A 231 -34.91 -2.15 -17.36
CA SER A 231 -35.01 -3.23 -18.33
C SER A 231 -35.41 -4.50 -17.60
N ASN A 232 -36.58 -5.02 -17.97
CA ASN A 232 -37.26 -6.25 -17.58
C ASN A 232 -36.30 -7.25 -16.85
N LEU A 233 -36.25 -7.19 -15.54
CA LEU A 233 -35.67 -8.27 -14.74
C LEU A 233 -36.61 -9.49 -14.91
N SER A 234 -36.19 -10.43 -15.71
CA SER A 234 -36.98 -11.63 -16.01
C SER A 234 -36.95 -12.67 -14.88
N CYS A 235 -36.27 -12.37 -13.76
CA CYS A 235 -36.14 -13.26 -12.63
C CYS A 235 -36.93 -12.72 -11.43
N ASP A 236 -38.04 -13.34 -11.11
CA ASP A 236 -38.96 -12.94 -10.03
C ASP A 236 -38.46 -13.26 -8.62
N SER A 237 -37.39 -14.05 -8.47
CA SER A 237 -36.76 -14.35 -7.17
C SER A 237 -35.35 -14.94 -7.38
N LEU A 238 -34.35 -14.09 -7.39
CA LEU A 238 -32.96 -14.50 -7.49
C LEU A 238 -32.19 -14.01 -6.26
N ASP A 239 -31.56 -14.93 -5.57
CA ASP A 239 -30.58 -14.61 -4.53
C ASP A 239 -29.18 -14.76 -5.08
N VAL A 240 -28.41 -13.69 -4.97
CA VAL A 240 -27.01 -13.65 -5.39
C VAL A 240 -26.15 -13.50 -4.15
N VAL A 241 -25.20 -14.41 -3.96
CA VAL A 241 -24.21 -14.32 -2.88
C VAL A 241 -22.83 -14.17 -3.49
N VAL A 242 -22.15 -13.10 -3.14
CA VAL A 242 -20.77 -12.82 -3.54
C VAL A 242 -19.87 -12.99 -2.30
N ILE A 243 -19.02 -14.00 -2.32
CA ILE A 243 -18.04 -14.22 -1.23
C ILE A 243 -16.70 -13.71 -1.70
N ILE A 244 -16.18 -12.72 -1.01
CA ILE A 244 -14.86 -12.12 -1.29
C ILE A 244 -13.89 -12.66 -0.26
N GLY A 245 -12.94 -13.50 -0.71
CA GLY A 245 -11.83 -14.00 0.09
C GLY A 245 -10.73 -12.96 0.23
N GLU A 246 -9.89 -13.12 1.26
CA GLU A 246 -8.72 -12.29 1.49
C GLU A 246 -7.46 -13.14 1.51
N SER A 247 -6.39 -12.67 0.85
CA SER A 247 -5.07 -13.33 0.79
C SER A 247 -5.12 -14.82 0.33
N TYR A 248 -6.15 -15.18 -0.46
CA TYR A 248 -6.30 -16.53 -0.98
C TYR A 248 -5.38 -16.79 -2.17
N SER A 249 -4.59 -17.85 -2.08
CA SER A 249 -3.70 -18.27 -3.16
C SER A 249 -4.17 -19.60 -3.78
N LYS A 250 -4.44 -19.61 -5.10
CA LYS A 250 -4.77 -20.83 -5.84
C LYS A 250 -3.66 -21.90 -5.74
N TRP A 251 -2.40 -21.50 -5.58
CA TRP A 251 -1.25 -22.40 -5.45
C TRP A 251 -1.23 -23.20 -4.16
N HIS A 252 -1.98 -22.80 -3.16
CA HIS A 252 -2.16 -23.52 -1.89
C HIS A 252 -3.54 -24.18 -1.78
N SER A 253 -4.31 -24.20 -2.86
CA SER A 253 -5.65 -24.76 -2.88
C SER A 253 -5.68 -26.11 -3.60
N GLN A 254 -6.17 -27.16 -2.90
CA GLN A 254 -6.39 -28.48 -3.48
C GLN A 254 -7.32 -28.41 -4.71
N LEU A 255 -8.29 -27.50 -4.70
CA LEU A 255 -9.23 -27.28 -5.80
C LEU A 255 -8.51 -26.99 -7.12
N TYR A 256 -7.33 -26.34 -7.04
CA TYR A 256 -6.48 -25.97 -8.19
C TYR A 256 -5.25 -26.88 -8.34
N GLY A 257 -5.25 -28.06 -7.71
CA GLY A 257 -4.22 -29.08 -7.90
C GLY A 257 -3.10 -29.06 -6.85
N TYR A 258 -3.23 -28.29 -5.76
CA TYR A 258 -2.30 -28.42 -4.63
C TYR A 258 -2.40 -29.79 -4.00
N LYS A 259 -1.25 -30.39 -3.63
CA LYS A 259 -1.18 -31.76 -3.15
C LYS A 259 -1.84 -32.01 -1.80
N ALA A 260 -1.80 -31.02 -0.91
CA ALA A 260 -2.41 -31.13 0.41
C ALA A 260 -3.93 -30.85 0.35
N ALA A 261 -4.70 -31.56 1.18
CA ALA A 261 -6.16 -31.46 1.22
C ALA A 261 -6.62 -30.17 1.93
N THR A 262 -6.33 -29.00 1.34
CA THR A 262 -6.62 -27.69 1.91
C THR A 262 -8.06 -27.23 1.65
N THR A 263 -8.72 -27.71 0.61
CA THR A 263 -10.09 -27.33 0.24
C THR A 263 -10.96 -28.55 -0.12
N PRO A 264 -11.08 -29.58 0.77
CA PRO A 264 -11.76 -30.83 0.46
C PRO A 264 -13.26 -30.66 0.19
N LEU A 265 -13.93 -29.73 0.86
CA LEU A 265 -15.35 -29.46 0.65
C LEU A 265 -15.60 -28.84 -0.72
N LEU A 266 -14.79 -27.88 -1.16
CA LEU A 266 -14.90 -27.28 -2.49
C LEU A 266 -14.63 -28.32 -3.60
N CYS A 267 -13.68 -29.24 -3.38
CA CYS A 267 -13.46 -30.35 -4.29
C CYS A 267 -14.71 -31.23 -4.43
N LYS A 268 -15.38 -31.51 -3.31
CA LYS A 268 -16.63 -32.30 -3.31
C LYS A 268 -17.75 -31.58 -4.10
N GLU A 269 -17.92 -30.28 -3.89
CA GLU A 269 -18.91 -29.49 -4.63
C GLU A 269 -18.62 -29.46 -6.15
N ARG A 270 -17.33 -29.34 -6.52
CA ARG A 270 -16.91 -29.47 -7.93
C ARG A 270 -17.24 -30.84 -8.49
N ASP A 271 -16.92 -31.91 -7.77
CA ASP A 271 -17.13 -33.31 -8.22
C ASP A 271 -18.63 -33.64 -8.32
N ASN A 272 -19.46 -32.98 -7.54
CA ASN A 272 -20.94 -33.06 -7.62
C ASN A 272 -21.53 -32.18 -8.75
N GLY A 273 -20.69 -31.45 -9.50
CA GLY A 273 -21.15 -30.55 -10.57
C GLY A 273 -21.83 -29.27 -10.08
N GLN A 274 -21.66 -28.90 -8.81
CA GLN A 274 -22.26 -27.70 -8.20
C GLN A 274 -21.31 -26.51 -8.16
N LEU A 275 -20.03 -26.74 -8.51
CA LEU A 275 -19.02 -25.69 -8.54
C LEU A 275 -18.34 -25.63 -9.91
N PHE A 276 -18.39 -24.43 -10.52
CA PHE A 276 -17.62 -24.09 -11.73
C PHE A 276 -16.32 -23.40 -11.36
N LEU A 277 -15.22 -23.84 -12.00
CA LEU A 277 -13.89 -23.38 -11.72
C LEU A 277 -13.40 -22.41 -12.81
N PHE A 278 -12.88 -21.25 -12.39
CA PHE A 278 -12.21 -20.31 -13.27
C PHE A 278 -10.71 -20.39 -13.04
N ASN A 279 -9.95 -20.93 -14.01
CA ASN A 279 -8.51 -21.16 -13.87
C ASN A 279 -7.68 -19.90 -14.10
N ASP A 280 -8.20 -18.94 -14.85
CA ASP A 280 -7.51 -17.73 -15.29
C ASP A 280 -7.98 -16.45 -14.59
N ALA A 281 -8.68 -16.60 -13.45
CA ALA A 281 -9.07 -15.46 -12.64
C ALA A 281 -7.86 -14.92 -11.88
N VAL A 282 -7.57 -13.62 -12.06
CA VAL A 282 -6.46 -12.91 -11.42
C VAL A 282 -7.00 -11.66 -10.75
N SER A 283 -6.57 -11.41 -9.51
CA SER A 283 -6.88 -10.14 -8.84
C SER A 283 -6.18 -9.00 -9.59
N PRO A 284 -6.88 -7.89 -9.87
CA PRO A 284 -6.28 -6.74 -10.55
C PRO A 284 -5.20 -6.05 -9.73
N TYR A 285 -5.23 -6.20 -8.40
CA TYR A 285 -4.29 -5.60 -7.47
C TYR A 285 -3.91 -6.58 -6.34
N SER A 286 -2.72 -6.40 -5.79
CA SER A 286 -2.22 -7.15 -4.63
C SER A 286 -2.67 -6.59 -3.28
N LEU A 287 -3.38 -5.45 -3.27
CA LEU A 287 -3.90 -4.78 -2.07
C LEU A 287 -5.43 -4.80 -2.09
N THR A 288 -6.03 -4.99 -0.91
CA THR A 288 -7.48 -5.13 -0.73
C THR A 288 -8.25 -3.90 -1.24
N SER A 289 -7.87 -2.70 -0.83
CA SER A 289 -8.60 -1.47 -1.17
C SER A 289 -8.72 -1.20 -2.68
N PRO A 290 -7.65 -1.20 -3.49
CA PRO A 290 -7.79 -1.04 -4.94
C PRO A 290 -8.46 -2.25 -5.61
N ALA A 291 -8.27 -3.47 -5.11
CA ALA A 291 -8.97 -4.65 -5.62
C ALA A 291 -10.49 -4.54 -5.43
N MET A 292 -10.94 -4.13 -4.23
CA MET A 292 -12.35 -3.94 -3.91
C MET A 292 -13.00 -2.84 -4.76
N LYS A 293 -12.29 -1.74 -5.05
CA LYS A 293 -12.79 -0.69 -5.94
C LYS A 293 -13.11 -1.22 -7.33
N ASN A 294 -12.20 -2.01 -7.90
CA ASN A 294 -12.41 -2.62 -9.21
C ASN A 294 -13.46 -3.74 -9.18
N LEU A 295 -13.54 -4.51 -8.10
CA LEU A 295 -14.49 -5.60 -7.96
C LEU A 295 -15.93 -5.09 -7.80
N LEU A 296 -16.13 -3.99 -7.07
CA LEU A 296 -17.45 -3.49 -6.71
C LEU A 296 -17.96 -2.35 -7.59
N CYS A 297 -17.14 -1.81 -8.50
CA CYS A 297 -17.57 -0.86 -9.52
C CYS A 297 -17.73 -1.54 -10.87
N CYS A 298 -18.63 -1.00 -11.70
CA CYS A 298 -18.91 -1.54 -13.03
C CYS A 298 -17.85 -1.10 -14.05
N ASN A 299 -16.58 -1.35 -13.76
CA ASN A 299 -15.48 -1.06 -14.69
C ASN A 299 -14.56 -2.27 -14.86
N SER A 300 -13.75 -2.25 -15.89
CA SER A 300 -12.70 -3.21 -16.13
C SER A 300 -11.34 -2.55 -16.01
N ILE A 301 -10.32 -3.27 -15.53
CA ILE A 301 -8.93 -2.78 -15.53
C ILE A 301 -8.41 -2.52 -16.95
N ALA A 302 -9.07 -3.08 -17.97
CA ALA A 302 -8.77 -2.85 -19.39
C ALA A 302 -9.40 -1.56 -19.93
N ASP A 303 -10.30 -0.92 -19.17
CA ASP A 303 -10.91 0.34 -19.57
C ASP A 303 -9.92 1.50 -19.37
N ASP A 304 -9.96 2.48 -20.27
CA ASP A 304 -9.17 3.70 -20.14
C ASP A 304 -9.72 4.63 -19.06
N GLU A 305 -10.98 4.47 -18.70
CA GLU A 305 -11.68 5.27 -17.69
C GLU A 305 -11.33 4.80 -16.28
N PRO A 306 -11.11 5.70 -15.33
CA PRO A 306 -10.85 5.32 -13.94
C PRO A 306 -12.10 4.69 -13.31
N TRP A 307 -11.89 3.80 -12.34
CA TRP A 307 -12.96 3.12 -11.61
C TRP A 307 -14.06 4.07 -11.08
N SER A 308 -13.69 5.31 -10.75
CA SER A 308 -14.58 6.34 -10.21
C SER A 308 -15.59 6.91 -11.22
N GLU A 309 -15.40 6.65 -12.51
CA GLU A 309 -16.36 7.02 -13.56
C GLU A 309 -17.43 5.94 -13.79
N SER A 310 -17.35 4.82 -13.08
CA SER A 310 -18.31 3.72 -13.16
C SER A 310 -19.16 3.64 -11.90
N PRO A 311 -20.45 3.28 -12.01
CA PRO A 311 -21.33 3.17 -10.85
C PRO A 311 -20.98 1.96 -9.98
N TYR A 312 -21.31 2.06 -8.71
CA TYR A 312 -21.14 1.02 -7.70
C TYR A 312 -22.25 -0.04 -7.87
N PHE A 313 -21.87 -1.28 -8.26
CA PHE A 313 -22.88 -2.28 -8.64
C PHE A 313 -23.86 -2.64 -7.51
N PRO A 314 -23.51 -2.68 -6.21
CA PRO A 314 -24.48 -2.91 -5.16
C PRO A 314 -25.61 -1.87 -5.13
N ALA A 315 -25.29 -0.61 -5.43
CA ALA A 315 -26.29 0.45 -5.53
C ALA A 315 -27.23 0.24 -6.72
N ILE A 316 -26.74 -0.34 -7.84
CA ILE A 316 -27.58 -0.71 -8.98
C ILE A 316 -28.60 -1.77 -8.55
N PHE A 317 -28.18 -2.83 -7.88
CA PHE A 317 -29.08 -3.87 -7.38
C PHE A 317 -30.15 -3.29 -6.45
N LYS A 318 -29.75 -2.41 -5.51
CA LYS A 318 -30.72 -1.75 -4.62
C LYS A 318 -31.70 -0.88 -5.37
N SER A 319 -31.25 -0.14 -6.40
CA SER A 319 -32.10 0.75 -7.20
C SER A 319 -33.20 0.03 -7.99
N VAL A 320 -32.99 -1.27 -8.28
CA VAL A 320 -33.96 -2.13 -8.97
C VAL A 320 -34.74 -3.04 -8.02
N GLY A 321 -34.69 -2.79 -6.71
CA GLY A 321 -35.56 -3.41 -5.72
C GLY A 321 -35.04 -4.67 -5.03
N TYR A 322 -33.73 -4.96 -5.14
CA TYR A 322 -33.09 -5.99 -4.32
C TYR A 322 -32.89 -5.50 -2.89
N ASP A 323 -33.02 -6.40 -1.92
CA ASP A 323 -32.39 -6.21 -0.62
C ASP A 323 -30.89 -6.48 -0.78
N VAL A 324 -30.04 -5.51 -0.40
CA VAL A 324 -28.59 -5.60 -0.56
C VAL A 324 -27.93 -5.61 0.80
N PHE A 325 -27.12 -6.64 1.05
CA PHE A 325 -26.47 -6.88 2.34
C PHE A 325 -24.95 -6.88 2.18
N LEU A 326 -24.27 -6.26 3.16
CA LEU A 326 -22.81 -6.35 3.30
C LEU A 326 -22.48 -6.94 4.66
N TRP A 327 -21.86 -8.13 4.69
CA TRP A 327 -21.27 -8.75 5.85
C TRP A 327 -19.77 -8.76 5.71
N ASP A 328 -19.10 -7.86 6.43
CA ASP A 328 -17.67 -7.61 6.32
C ASP A 328 -16.96 -7.92 7.63
N ASN A 329 -16.03 -8.88 7.59
CA ASN A 329 -15.25 -9.25 8.76
C ASN A 329 -13.98 -8.40 8.95
N GLN A 330 -13.67 -7.53 7.99
CA GLN A 330 -12.57 -6.56 8.10
C GLN A 330 -13.03 -5.19 8.59
N LYS A 331 -14.30 -5.05 8.93
CA LYS A 331 -14.88 -3.82 9.44
C LYS A 331 -14.30 -3.47 10.82
N ASP A 332 -13.76 -2.27 10.95
CA ASP A 332 -13.39 -1.71 12.25
C ASP A 332 -14.60 -1.02 12.92
N ILE A 333 -15.00 -1.53 14.08
CA ILE A 333 -16.25 -1.11 14.74
C ILE A 333 -15.96 -0.35 16.03
N ASP A 334 -14.76 0.12 16.26
CA ASP A 334 -14.58 0.97 17.43
C ASP A 334 -15.12 2.40 17.14
N PRO A 335 -16.32 2.76 17.64
CA PRO A 335 -16.90 4.08 17.44
C PRO A 335 -16.07 5.20 18.07
N ASN A 336 -15.05 4.85 18.91
CA ASN A 336 -14.16 5.81 19.56
C ASN A 336 -12.84 5.99 18.81
N GLN A 337 -12.56 5.16 17.80
CA GLN A 337 -11.41 5.32 16.93
C GLN A 337 -11.86 5.98 15.64
N GLY A 338 -11.52 7.25 15.51
CA GLY A 338 -11.82 8.01 14.32
C GLY A 338 -11.32 7.32 13.05
N TYR A 339 -12.22 7.10 12.12
CA TYR A 339 -12.08 6.81 10.69
C TYR A 339 -10.76 6.20 10.25
N SER A 340 -10.73 4.90 10.01
CA SER A 340 -9.75 4.25 9.17
C SER A 340 -9.90 4.76 7.72
N PHE A 341 -8.81 5.29 7.17
CA PHE A 341 -8.91 6.34 6.15
C PHE A 341 -9.11 5.87 4.70
N ALA A 342 -8.87 4.63 4.32
CA ALA A 342 -8.88 4.31 2.91
C ALA A 342 -9.80 3.14 2.49
N LEU A 343 -9.83 2.01 3.16
CA LEU A 343 -10.87 1.01 2.93
C LEU A 343 -12.21 1.55 3.41
N ASN A 344 -12.19 2.17 4.57
CA ASN A 344 -13.34 2.85 5.16
C ASN A 344 -13.79 4.05 4.34
N THR A 345 -12.90 4.78 3.63
CA THR A 345 -13.34 5.82 2.70
C THR A 345 -14.09 5.27 1.49
N PHE A 346 -13.84 4.03 1.08
CA PHE A 346 -14.56 3.42 -0.04
C PHE A 346 -15.77 2.61 0.44
N LEU A 347 -15.56 1.53 1.21
CA LEU A 347 -16.64 0.63 1.64
C LEU A 347 -17.56 1.28 2.67
N TYR A 348 -17.02 2.14 3.55
CA TYR A 348 -17.75 2.78 4.63
C TYR A 348 -17.98 4.28 4.41
N ASN A 349 -17.84 4.77 3.17
CA ASN A 349 -18.34 6.09 2.84
C ASN A 349 -19.85 6.13 3.09
N LYS A 350 -20.30 7.01 4.00
CA LYS A 350 -21.69 7.05 4.43
C LYS A 350 -22.68 7.19 3.29
N GLU A 351 -22.40 8.07 2.33
CA GLU A 351 -23.28 8.29 1.19
C GLU A 351 -23.39 7.05 0.30
N MET A 352 -22.25 6.35 0.11
CA MET A 352 -22.21 5.10 -0.66
C MET A 352 -22.97 3.99 0.07
N LEU A 353 -22.79 3.86 1.40
CA LEU A 353 -23.54 2.87 2.20
C LEU A 353 -25.04 3.10 2.11
N ASP A 354 -25.49 4.32 2.27
CA ASP A 354 -26.91 4.69 2.21
C ASP A 354 -27.52 4.38 0.83
N MET A 355 -26.75 4.57 -0.23
CA MET A 355 -27.20 4.25 -1.60
C MET A 355 -27.18 2.75 -1.90
N ALA A 356 -26.22 2.00 -1.36
CA ALA A 356 -25.92 0.64 -1.82
C ALA A 356 -26.55 -0.45 -0.95
N TYR A 357 -26.63 -0.27 0.38
CA TYR A 357 -26.98 -1.37 1.28
C TYR A 357 -28.28 -1.15 2.02
N THR A 358 -29.01 -2.26 2.22
CA THR A 358 -30.21 -2.35 3.06
C THR A 358 -29.80 -2.58 4.52
N ALA A 359 -28.78 -3.43 4.74
CA ALA A 359 -28.20 -3.67 6.03
C ALA A 359 -26.73 -4.07 5.91
N ILE A 360 -25.99 -3.81 6.99
CA ILE A 360 -24.58 -4.22 7.15
C ILE A 360 -24.45 -4.85 8.56
N ASN A 361 -23.48 -5.77 8.75
CA ASN A 361 -23.20 -6.33 10.06
C ASN A 361 -22.77 -5.23 11.06
N GLU A 362 -23.12 -5.41 12.33
CA GLU A 362 -22.76 -4.44 13.37
C GLU A 362 -21.35 -4.64 13.91
N ILE A 363 -20.90 -5.89 13.99
CA ILE A 363 -19.60 -6.28 14.57
C ILE A 363 -18.78 -7.16 13.61
N SER A 364 -17.45 -7.09 13.71
CA SER A 364 -16.55 -8.11 13.14
C SER A 364 -16.39 -9.29 14.09
N PHE A 365 -16.01 -10.43 13.58
CA PHE A 365 -15.89 -11.67 14.33
C PHE A 365 -14.46 -12.19 14.32
N PRO A 366 -14.02 -12.91 15.36
CA PRO A 366 -12.69 -13.53 15.38
C PRO A 366 -12.45 -14.51 14.21
N TYR A 367 -13.51 -15.16 13.74
CA TYR A 367 -13.45 -16.17 12.67
C TYR A 367 -14.56 -15.94 11.64
N ASP A 368 -14.26 -16.23 10.36
CA ASP A 368 -15.20 -16.03 9.26
C ASP A 368 -16.47 -16.87 9.34
N TYR A 369 -16.39 -18.08 9.92
CA TYR A 369 -17.60 -18.88 10.10
C TYR A 369 -18.62 -18.23 11.06
N SER A 370 -18.13 -17.45 12.02
CA SER A 370 -19.03 -16.71 12.93
C SER A 370 -19.73 -15.56 12.23
N LEU A 371 -19.10 -14.93 11.25
CA LEU A 371 -19.73 -13.94 10.37
C LEU A 371 -20.87 -14.56 9.54
N VAL A 372 -20.63 -15.74 8.99
CA VAL A 372 -21.63 -16.49 8.22
C VAL A 372 -22.79 -16.95 9.11
N ASP A 373 -22.47 -17.40 10.34
CA ASP A 373 -23.48 -17.78 11.34
C ASP A 373 -24.37 -16.61 11.76
N ASP A 374 -23.76 -15.41 11.90
CA ASP A 374 -24.50 -14.18 12.21
C ASP A 374 -25.47 -13.82 11.08
N PHE A 375 -24.99 -13.85 9.84
CA PHE A 375 -25.85 -13.64 8.68
C PHE A 375 -27.02 -14.62 8.65
N ASN A 376 -26.79 -15.90 8.87
CA ASN A 376 -27.82 -16.95 8.79
C ASN A 376 -28.83 -16.88 9.93
N LYS A 377 -28.51 -16.29 11.06
CA LYS A 377 -29.41 -16.19 12.24
C LYS A 377 -30.42 -15.05 12.11
N THR A 378 -30.21 -14.13 11.23
CA THR A 378 -31.01 -12.91 11.14
C THR A 378 -31.81 -12.89 9.85
N ASP A 379 -33.12 -12.75 9.96
CA ASP A 379 -33.99 -12.55 8.79
C ASP A 379 -34.02 -11.07 8.40
N TRP A 380 -33.05 -10.69 7.56
CA TRP A 380 -32.92 -9.32 7.05
C TRP A 380 -33.78 -9.04 5.82
N ARG A 381 -34.30 -10.09 5.20
CA ARG A 381 -34.98 -10.02 3.91
C ARG A 381 -36.35 -9.36 4.01
N LYS A 382 -36.59 -8.37 3.15
CA LYS A 382 -37.88 -7.70 2.97
C LYS A 382 -38.45 -7.92 1.55
N SER A 383 -37.57 -8.18 0.58
CA SER A 383 -37.94 -8.43 -0.82
C SER A 383 -37.85 -9.92 -1.16
N LYS A 384 -38.33 -10.30 -2.36
CA LYS A 384 -38.21 -11.65 -2.90
C LYS A 384 -36.83 -11.97 -3.47
N GLN A 385 -35.97 -10.97 -3.59
CA GLN A 385 -34.66 -11.07 -4.24
C GLN A 385 -33.60 -10.34 -3.41
N SER A 386 -32.41 -10.90 -3.31
CA SER A 386 -31.34 -10.33 -2.53
C SER A 386 -29.97 -10.42 -3.21
N LEU A 387 -29.12 -9.44 -2.90
CA LEU A 387 -27.68 -9.49 -3.15
C LEU A 387 -27.00 -9.46 -1.78
N THR A 388 -26.25 -10.50 -1.47
CA THR A 388 -25.45 -10.57 -0.25
C THR A 388 -23.96 -10.55 -0.61
N ILE A 389 -23.22 -9.63 -0.06
CA ILE A 389 -21.76 -9.55 -0.19
C ILE A 389 -21.15 -9.93 1.16
N ILE A 390 -20.35 -10.99 1.17
CA ILE A 390 -19.65 -11.47 2.37
C ILE A 390 -18.16 -11.27 2.13
N HIS A 391 -17.54 -10.37 2.88
CA HIS A 391 -16.13 -10.09 2.82
C HIS A 391 -15.40 -10.72 4.01
N LEU A 392 -14.55 -11.70 3.72
CA LEU A 392 -13.89 -12.52 4.73
C LEU A 392 -12.60 -11.83 5.23
N MET A 393 -12.19 -12.12 6.46
CA MET A 393 -10.85 -11.88 6.94
C MET A 393 -9.84 -12.83 6.26
N GLY A 394 -10.29 -14.01 5.88
CA GLY A 394 -9.54 -14.99 5.10
C GLY A 394 -8.21 -15.38 5.73
N GLN A 395 -7.14 -15.27 4.95
CA GLN A 395 -5.77 -15.58 5.36
C GLN A 395 -4.92 -14.32 5.61
N HIS A 396 -5.56 -13.21 5.95
CA HIS A 396 -4.89 -11.96 6.30
C HIS A 396 -3.88 -12.19 7.43
N PHE A 397 -3.00 -11.24 7.74
CA PHE A 397 -1.90 -11.36 8.71
C PHE A 397 -2.13 -12.35 9.84
N ALA A 398 -1.10 -13.08 10.28
CA ALA A 398 -1.18 -14.13 11.28
C ALA A 398 -2.23 -15.21 10.94
N PRO A 399 -2.03 -16.00 9.86
CA PRO A 399 -3.02 -17.00 9.42
C PRO A 399 -3.42 -17.98 10.54
N GLU A 400 -2.54 -18.27 11.48
CA GLU A 400 -2.80 -19.10 12.67
C GLU A 400 -3.84 -18.51 13.63
N ALA A 401 -4.08 -17.20 13.58
CA ALA A 401 -5.11 -16.53 14.37
C ALA A 401 -6.49 -16.54 13.69
N ARG A 402 -6.59 -17.03 12.44
CA ARG A 402 -7.83 -17.00 11.65
C ARG A 402 -8.70 -18.23 11.82
N TYR A 403 -8.27 -19.20 12.61
CA TYR A 403 -9.03 -20.40 12.95
C TYR A 403 -8.81 -20.81 14.41
N PRO A 404 -9.76 -21.55 15.04
CA PRO A 404 -9.58 -22.06 16.37
C PRO A 404 -8.39 -23.00 16.45
N GLN A 405 -7.55 -22.87 17.48
CA GLN A 405 -6.39 -23.72 17.70
C GLN A 405 -6.82 -25.10 18.26
N VAL A 406 -7.53 -25.86 17.43
CA VAL A 406 -8.01 -27.21 17.74
C VAL A 406 -7.55 -28.19 16.65
N PRO A 407 -7.36 -29.50 16.97
CA PRO A 407 -6.76 -30.46 16.03
C PRO A 407 -7.43 -30.55 14.67
N GLN A 408 -8.73 -30.33 14.58
CA GLN A 408 -9.48 -30.37 13.32
C GLN A 408 -9.11 -29.26 12.32
N PHE A 409 -8.52 -28.15 12.79
CA PHE A 409 -8.04 -27.06 11.94
C PHE A 409 -6.54 -26.99 11.83
N SER A 410 -5.78 -27.74 12.62
CA SER A 410 -4.32 -27.79 12.63
C SER A 410 -3.81 -29.09 12.00
N ILE A 411 -4.30 -29.40 10.79
CA ILE A 411 -3.99 -30.67 10.10
C ILE A 411 -2.58 -30.65 9.49
N PHE A 412 -2.10 -29.47 9.09
CA PHE A 412 -0.80 -29.31 8.43
C PHE A 412 0.22 -28.66 9.36
N THR A 413 1.42 -29.21 9.42
CA THR A 413 2.57 -28.63 10.11
C THR A 413 3.48 -27.90 9.12
N ALA A 414 4.31 -26.97 9.61
CA ALA A 414 5.31 -26.28 8.79
C ALA A 414 6.20 -27.28 8.02
N ASP A 415 6.60 -28.38 8.66
CA ASP A 415 7.41 -29.43 8.03
C ASP A 415 6.68 -30.20 6.93
N SER A 416 5.36 -30.37 7.03
CA SER A 416 4.56 -31.04 6.01
C SER A 416 4.38 -30.15 4.78
N ILE A 417 4.29 -28.84 4.97
CA ILE A 417 4.15 -27.85 3.90
C ILE A 417 5.47 -27.65 3.16
N GLN A 418 6.60 -27.53 3.87
CA GLN A 418 7.92 -27.34 3.26
C GLN A 418 8.35 -28.51 2.37
N ARG A 419 8.01 -29.75 2.74
CA ARG A 419 8.33 -30.94 1.94
C ARG A 419 7.61 -30.99 0.59
N ASP A 420 6.46 -30.34 0.48
CA ASP A 420 5.59 -30.42 -0.69
C ASP A 420 5.53 -29.13 -1.53
N ALA A 421 6.35 -28.14 -1.22
CA ALA A 421 6.37 -26.84 -1.90
C ALA A 421 7.65 -26.62 -2.73
N PRO A 422 7.76 -27.24 -3.94
CA PRO A 422 8.95 -27.07 -4.79
C PRO A 422 9.12 -25.65 -5.34
N TYR A 423 8.13 -24.78 -5.19
CA TYR A 423 8.18 -23.37 -5.61
C TYR A 423 8.71 -22.41 -4.54
N LEU A 424 8.94 -22.85 -3.32
CA LEU A 424 9.67 -22.08 -2.30
C LEU A 424 11.19 -22.14 -2.47
N THR A 425 11.68 -22.93 -3.44
CA THR A 425 13.10 -23.06 -3.80
C THR A 425 13.46 -22.31 -5.08
N ARG A 426 12.68 -21.38 -5.53
CA ARG A 426 13.11 -20.47 -6.59
C ARG A 426 13.89 -19.34 -5.92
N ASP A 427 15.21 -19.41 -6.14
CA ASP A 427 16.18 -18.34 -5.89
C ASP A 427 15.77 -17.02 -6.51
#